data_a0ea0d749520d8ed8d938dd5f28a36e1
#
_entry.id   a0ea0d749520d8ed8d938dd5f28a36e1
#
_cell.length_a   1.000
_cell.length_b   1.000
_cell.length_c   1.000
_cell.angle_alpha   90.00
_cell.angle_beta   90.00
_cell.angle_gamma   90.00
#
_symmetry.space_group_name_H-M   'P 1'
#
loop_
_entity.id
_entity.type
_entity.pdbx_description
1 polymer ?
#
loop_
_entity_poly.entity_id
_entity_poly.type
_entity_poly.pdbx_seq_one_letter_code
_entity_poly.pdbx_strand_id
1 'polypeptide(L)' 'MTRVAFAFPIVAITSIAMGCLASAQSGRTDPGCGRDVARHCRAVINDGDDAVLACLKQNRARLSKVCAKVLTDNGQ' A
#
# COMPACT_ATOMS: atom_id res chain seq x y z
N MET A 1 -53.40 31.50 -11.63
CA MET A 1 -52.13 31.14 -12.13
C MET A 1 -51.25 30.62 -11.02
N THR A 2 -51.16 29.40 -11.03
CA THR A 2 -50.32 28.76 -10.02
C THR A 2 -48.89 28.79 -10.47
N ARG A 3 -48.10 29.30 -9.64
CA ARG A 3 -46.74 29.35 -9.93
C ARG A 3 -46.03 28.33 -9.09
N VAL A 4 -45.55 27.36 -9.75
CA VAL A 4 -44.86 26.28 -9.06
C VAL A 4 -43.39 26.61 -9.09
N ALA A 5 -42.89 26.98 -7.97
CA ALA A 5 -41.47 27.21 -7.84
C ALA A 5 -40.83 25.90 -7.48
N PHE A 6 -40.12 25.37 -8.40
CA PHE A 6 -39.39 24.13 -8.14
C PHE A 6 -38.04 24.51 -7.59
N ALA A 7 -37.97 24.41 -6.31
CA ALA A 7 -36.69 24.53 -5.68
C ALA A 7 -36.04 23.17 -5.73
N PHE A 8 -35.13 23.04 -6.60
CA PHE A 8 -34.38 21.80 -6.66
C PHE A 8 -33.27 21.89 -5.65
N PRO A 9 -33.30 21.06 -4.70
CA PRO A 9 -32.16 21.01 -3.80
C PRO A 9 -31.00 20.50 -4.61
N ILE A 10 -30.03 21.33 -4.71
CA ILE A 10 -28.79 20.91 -5.31
C ILE A 10 -28.12 20.03 -4.31
N VAL A 11 -28.16 18.78 -4.56
CA VAL A 11 -27.43 17.85 -3.74
C VAL A 11 -25.99 17.97 -4.16
N ALA A 12 -25.26 18.65 -3.34
CA ALA A 12 -23.83 18.67 -3.55
C ALA A 12 -23.30 17.31 -3.16
N ILE A 13 -23.01 16.53 -4.14
CA ILE A 13 -22.37 15.27 -3.91
C ILE A 13 -20.92 15.58 -3.71
N THR A 14 -20.52 15.63 -2.47
CA THR A 14 -19.13 15.73 -2.17
C THR A 14 -18.52 14.37 -2.39
N SER A 15 -17.90 14.21 -3.49
CA SER A 15 -17.09 13.01 -3.69
C SER A 15 -15.89 13.13 -2.79
N ILE A 16 -15.88 12.31 -1.82
CA ILE A 16 -14.72 12.22 -0.96
C ILE A 16 -13.73 11.34 -1.68
N ALA A 17 -12.72 11.98 -2.21
CA ALA A 17 -11.63 11.22 -2.78
C ALA A 17 -10.84 10.65 -1.62
N MET A 18 -11.02 9.39 -1.42
CA MET A 18 -10.22 8.68 -0.44
C MET A 18 -8.88 8.40 -1.04
N GLY A 19 -7.89 9.01 -0.50
CA GLY A 19 -6.55 8.71 -0.91
C GLY A 19 -6.15 7.34 -0.38
N CYS A 20 -5.88 6.45 -1.27
CA CYS A 20 -5.45 5.11 -0.90
C CYS A 20 -3.93 4.99 -0.96
N LEU A 21 -3.24 6.05 -0.65
CA LEU A 21 -1.79 6.06 -0.78
C LEU A 21 -1.12 5.00 0.07
N ALA A 22 -1.64 4.80 1.27
CA ALA A 22 -1.06 3.82 2.16
C ALA A 22 -1.19 2.41 1.62
N SER A 23 -2.34 2.09 1.03
CA SER A 23 -2.55 0.76 0.49
C SER A 23 -1.75 0.51 -0.78
N ALA A 24 -1.51 1.55 -1.57
CA ALA A 24 -0.73 1.40 -2.79
C ALA A 24 0.72 1.00 -2.52
N GLN A 25 1.19 1.26 -1.32
CA GLN A 25 2.58 0.98 -0.96
C GLN A 25 2.74 -0.25 -0.10
N SER A 26 1.65 -0.87 0.29
CA SER A 26 1.72 -1.92 1.29
C SER A 26 2.55 -3.12 0.86
N GLY A 27 2.56 -3.44 -0.43
CA GLY A 27 3.31 -4.59 -0.91
C GLY A 27 4.82 -4.40 -0.86
N ARG A 28 5.29 -3.16 -0.99
CA ARG A 28 6.72 -2.87 -1.04
C ARG A 28 7.23 -2.18 0.19
N THR A 29 6.35 -1.50 0.88
CA THR A 29 6.71 -0.73 2.05
C THR A 29 5.90 -1.18 3.25
N ASP A 30 5.70 -2.48 3.35
CA ASP A 30 5.10 -3.07 4.52
C ASP A 30 5.81 -2.51 5.75
N PRO A 31 5.07 -2.09 6.78
CA PRO A 31 5.69 -1.48 7.95
C PRO A 31 6.82 -2.29 8.55
N GLY A 32 6.76 -3.60 8.45
CA GLY A 32 7.82 -4.44 8.98
C GLY A 32 9.03 -4.58 8.08
N CYS A 33 8.87 -4.34 6.78
CA CYS A 33 9.91 -4.63 5.81
C CYS A 33 10.37 -3.42 5.00
N GLY A 34 9.76 -2.27 5.19
CA GLY A 34 10.08 -1.10 4.37
C GLY A 34 11.55 -0.74 4.35
N ARG A 35 12.18 -0.77 5.51
CA ARG A 35 13.61 -0.45 5.61
C ARG A 35 14.47 -1.49 4.95
N ASP A 36 14.10 -2.75 5.10
CA ASP A 36 14.89 -3.84 4.53
C ASP A 36 14.78 -3.84 3.01
N VAL A 37 13.61 -3.51 2.48
CA VAL A 37 13.45 -3.32 1.04
C VAL A 37 14.37 -2.21 0.55
N ALA A 38 14.40 -1.09 1.24
CA ALA A 38 15.25 0.03 0.85
C ALA A 38 16.73 -0.32 0.95
N ARG A 39 17.11 -1.15 1.90
CA ARG A 39 18.52 -1.51 2.10
C ARG A 39 18.99 -2.60 1.16
N HIS A 40 18.19 -3.63 0.96
CA HIS A 40 18.65 -4.84 0.31
C HIS A 40 17.99 -5.10 -1.04
N CYS A 41 16.83 -4.50 -1.27
CA CYS A 41 16.01 -4.83 -2.43
C CYS A 41 15.69 -3.62 -3.30
N ARG A 42 16.44 -2.56 -3.16
CA ARG A 42 16.19 -1.32 -3.90
C ARG A 42 16.18 -1.53 -5.40
N ALA A 43 17.07 -2.38 -5.88
CA ALA A 43 17.20 -2.62 -7.30
C ALA A 43 15.96 -3.22 -7.92
N VAL A 44 15.14 -3.90 -7.14
CA VAL A 44 13.94 -4.59 -7.64
C VAL A 44 12.65 -3.97 -7.14
N ILE A 45 12.72 -2.80 -6.50
CA ILE A 45 11.56 -2.20 -5.88
C ILE A 45 10.44 -1.91 -6.87
N ASN A 46 10.78 -1.68 -8.12
CA ASN A 46 9.81 -1.39 -9.18
C ASN A 46 9.50 -2.60 -10.07
N ASP A 47 10.02 -3.75 -9.72
CA ASP A 47 9.86 -4.95 -10.55
C ASP A 47 8.67 -5.81 -10.11
N GLY A 48 7.87 -5.29 -9.19
CA GLY A 48 6.69 -5.99 -8.70
C GLY A 48 6.90 -6.63 -7.35
N ASP A 49 5.79 -6.96 -6.70
CA ASP A 49 5.82 -7.50 -5.35
C ASP A 49 6.52 -8.84 -5.28
N ASP A 50 6.36 -9.66 -6.29
CA ASP A 50 7.01 -10.97 -6.33
C ASP A 50 8.52 -10.85 -6.35
N ALA A 51 9.04 -9.89 -7.10
CA ALA A 51 10.48 -9.67 -7.18
C ALA A 51 11.02 -9.16 -5.84
N VAL A 52 10.28 -8.26 -5.20
CA VAL A 52 10.66 -7.76 -3.89
C VAL A 52 10.63 -8.87 -2.86
N LEU A 53 9.61 -9.69 -2.88
CA LEU A 53 9.51 -10.81 -1.95
C LEU A 53 10.67 -11.80 -2.14
N ALA A 54 10.97 -12.13 -3.38
CA ALA A 54 12.09 -13.03 -3.67
C ALA A 54 13.40 -12.45 -3.14
N CYS A 55 13.59 -11.14 -3.33
CA CYS A 55 14.79 -10.48 -2.83
C CYS A 55 14.87 -10.54 -1.30
N LEU A 56 13.77 -10.28 -0.62
CA LEU A 56 13.74 -10.38 0.84
C LEU A 56 14.06 -11.79 1.31
N LYS A 57 13.52 -12.79 0.65
CA LYS A 57 13.80 -14.17 1.01
C LYS A 57 15.27 -14.52 0.83
N GLN A 58 15.89 -14.02 -0.21
CA GLN A 58 17.31 -14.22 -0.44
C GLN A 58 18.17 -13.54 0.61
N ASN A 59 17.67 -12.47 1.20
CA ASN A 59 18.39 -11.72 2.21
C ASN A 59 17.88 -12.00 3.62
N ARG A 60 17.21 -13.10 3.81
CA ARG A 60 16.52 -13.39 5.08
C ARG A 60 17.43 -13.25 6.28
N ALA A 61 18.66 -13.68 6.19
CA ALA A 61 19.61 -13.61 7.29
C ALA A 61 20.00 -12.17 7.65
N ARG A 62 19.77 -11.22 6.74
CA ARG A 62 20.10 -9.82 6.93
C ARG A 62 18.92 -8.97 7.28
N LEU A 63 17.74 -9.54 7.28
CA LEU A 63 16.53 -8.80 7.57
C LEU A 63 16.46 -8.46 9.05
N SER A 64 15.77 -7.36 9.36
CA SER A 64 15.39 -7.08 10.73
C SER A 64 14.51 -8.20 11.26
N LYS A 65 14.47 -8.34 12.56
CA LYS A 65 13.62 -9.35 13.19
C LYS A 65 12.15 -9.14 12.84
N VAL A 66 11.73 -7.89 12.75
CA VAL A 66 10.35 -7.56 12.41
C VAL A 66 10.03 -8.02 10.99
N CYS A 67 10.91 -7.73 10.04
CA CYS A 67 10.69 -8.15 8.66
C CYS A 67 10.72 -9.67 8.53
N ALA A 68 11.66 -10.32 9.16
CA ALA A 68 11.72 -11.77 9.13
C ALA A 68 10.45 -12.40 9.71
N LYS A 69 9.88 -11.80 10.74
CA LYS A 69 8.63 -12.25 11.32
C LYS A 69 7.47 -12.05 10.35
N VAL A 70 7.43 -10.92 9.67
CA VAL A 70 6.38 -10.67 8.66
C VAL A 70 6.41 -11.77 7.61
N LEU A 71 7.58 -12.13 7.11
CA LEU A 71 7.70 -13.19 6.13
C LEU A 71 7.20 -14.52 6.69
N THR A 72 7.63 -14.86 7.87
CA THR A 72 7.24 -16.12 8.51
C THR A 72 5.72 -16.17 8.72
N ASP A 73 5.13 -15.08 9.20
CA ASP A 73 3.71 -15.01 9.46
C ASP A 73 2.89 -15.14 8.18
N ASN A 74 3.48 -14.85 7.05
CA ASN A 74 2.83 -14.95 5.74
C ASN A 74 3.25 -16.21 4.97
N GLY A 75 3.87 -17.14 5.63
CA GLY A 75 4.23 -18.41 5.02
C GLY A 75 5.42 -18.33 4.07
N GLN A 76 6.23 -17.32 4.20
CA GLN A 76 7.39 -17.12 3.33
C GLN A 76 8.72 -17.43 4.08
#